data_00ef755c78257062d073bb943121403b
#
_entry.id   00ef755c78257062d073bb943121403b
#
_cell.length_a   1.000
_cell.length_b   1.000
_cell.length_c   1.000
_cell.angle_alpha   90.00
_cell.angle_beta   90.00
_cell.angle_gamma   90.00
#
_symmetry.space_group_name_H-M   'P 1'
#
loop_
_entity.id
_entity.type
_entity.pdbx_description
1 polymer ?
#
loop_
_entity_poly.entity_id
_entity_poly.type
_entity_poly.pdbx_seq_one_letter_code
_entity_poly.pdbx_strand_id
1 'polypeptide(L)'
;MGNTVANVIKKYHGDATRLMDILSDVQSELGHLSDWTVEQIARLLDMPRVDVEQTVSFYHFFAREPRGQYTVYLNDSVGAEFAGAAAVARAFEEAAGIRFGEVTADGRIGLFRTACIGMGDQEPAALINEQPFPALTPHRARELVAGMRAGVPLETLKGIDFGDGQNAHPLVRSPVHNHIRRRGEIVLGDYTAGEALRRTVTLSSQEVIAVVKAASLRGRGGAGFPTGLKWEVARKAPGDVKYIFCNADEGEPGTFKDRVILTERPQMVFEGMAIAGYAVGAREGILYLRNEYRYLRAYLENVLAEMRAANLLGALIAGKAGFTFDVKLQYGAGAYVCGEESALIESAEGKRGEPRDRPPFPVEKGYLQRPTVVNNVETLCSIVPILLRGPAAYTRLGTAHSKGTKVLSISGDCARPGIYEIAWGFTVDDILQMVGAADVQAVQVGGPSGACIGPDEFNRVLAYEDLATGGSLIVIGRQRDLLRDVVLNFTRFFREESCGSCVPCRALTGMAERVLRQILDGRATAADVEALAAWAAIMRHNRCGLGQTALNPIVTTIRNFRPLYDRLVRPAVDGVLPGFDLAAATAEYDGLAAGARR
;
A
#
# COMPACT_ATOMS: atom_id res chain seq x y z
N MET A 1 19.16 -24.30 14.59
CA MET A 1 17.83 -24.17 13.95
C MET A 1 16.69 -24.37 14.94
N GLY A 2 16.53 -25.53 15.63
CA GLY A 2 15.39 -25.75 16.55
C GLY A 2 15.28 -24.74 17.70
N ASN A 3 16.41 -24.36 18.30
CA ASN A 3 16.44 -23.33 19.33
C ASN A 3 16.05 -21.93 18.81
N THR A 4 16.40 -21.60 17.57
CA THR A 4 16.05 -20.32 16.92
C THR A 4 14.55 -20.16 16.81
N VAL A 5 13.85 -21.12 16.19
CA VAL A 5 12.38 -21.08 16.03
C VAL A 5 11.68 -20.96 17.38
N ALA A 6 12.08 -21.79 18.37
CA ALA A 6 11.49 -21.76 19.71
C ALA A 6 11.72 -20.41 20.42
N ASN A 7 12.91 -19.80 20.28
CA ASN A 7 13.22 -18.51 20.88
C ASN A 7 12.40 -17.39 20.27
N VAL A 8 12.23 -17.39 18.93
CA VAL A 8 11.38 -16.41 18.25
C VAL A 8 9.92 -16.55 18.70
N ILE A 9 9.37 -17.77 18.74
CA ILE A 9 7.99 -17.99 19.22
C ILE A 9 7.83 -17.53 20.67
N LYS A 10 8.80 -17.82 21.55
CA LYS A 10 8.79 -17.35 22.93
C LYS A 10 8.79 -15.81 23.04
N LYS A 11 9.52 -15.10 22.17
CA LYS A 11 9.50 -13.62 22.08
C LYS A 11 8.08 -13.08 21.86
N TYR A 12 7.26 -13.80 21.11
CA TYR A 12 5.87 -13.45 20.84
C TYR A 12 4.87 -14.20 21.74
N HIS A 13 5.32 -14.78 22.87
CA HIS A 13 4.51 -15.50 23.88
C HIS A 13 3.64 -16.63 23.31
N GLY A 14 4.01 -17.22 22.17
CA GLY A 14 3.22 -18.24 21.48
C GLY A 14 1.91 -17.74 20.88
N ASP A 15 1.77 -16.43 20.66
CA ASP A 15 0.57 -15.83 20.08
C ASP A 15 0.51 -16.10 18.57
N ALA A 16 -0.39 -16.99 18.14
CA ALA A 16 -0.60 -17.35 16.74
C ALA A 16 -1.03 -16.16 15.85
N THR A 17 -1.63 -15.12 16.42
CA THR A 17 -1.97 -13.90 15.66
C THR A 17 -0.73 -13.11 15.24
N ARG A 18 0.43 -13.42 15.86
CA ARG A 18 1.72 -12.83 15.48
C ARG A 18 2.49 -13.68 14.46
N LEU A 19 1.82 -14.61 13.76
CA LEU A 19 2.47 -15.50 12.80
C LEU A 19 3.30 -14.74 11.76
N MET A 20 2.81 -13.61 11.25
CA MET A 20 3.54 -12.77 10.29
C MET A 20 4.89 -12.30 10.84
N ASP A 21 4.90 -11.81 12.07
CA ASP A 21 6.11 -11.33 12.74
C ASP A 21 7.05 -12.49 13.08
N ILE A 22 6.49 -13.62 13.50
CA ILE A 22 7.26 -14.85 13.80
C ILE A 22 7.95 -15.34 12.54
N LEU A 23 7.23 -15.44 11.41
CA LEU A 23 7.79 -15.86 10.12
C LEU A 23 8.90 -14.91 9.66
N SER A 24 8.68 -13.59 9.79
CA SER A 24 9.68 -12.59 9.42
C SER A 24 10.95 -12.69 10.27
N ASP A 25 10.82 -12.80 11.59
CA ASP A 25 11.98 -12.89 12.49
C ASP A 25 12.72 -14.23 12.29
N VAL A 26 12.00 -15.34 12.11
CA VAL A 26 12.61 -16.65 11.80
C VAL A 26 13.35 -16.61 10.46
N GLN A 27 12.74 -16.02 9.41
CA GLN A 27 13.40 -15.88 8.11
C GLN A 27 14.64 -15.00 8.21
N SER A 28 14.59 -13.91 8.96
CA SER A 28 15.74 -13.03 9.20
C SER A 28 16.93 -13.76 9.81
N GLU A 29 16.69 -14.73 10.72
CA GLU A 29 17.75 -15.51 11.37
C GLU A 29 18.20 -16.72 10.54
N LEU A 30 17.30 -17.39 9.81
CA LEU A 30 17.59 -18.63 9.08
C LEU A 30 17.79 -18.41 7.56
N GLY A 31 17.51 -17.22 7.05
CA GLY A 31 17.62 -16.86 5.62
C GLY A 31 16.42 -17.27 4.77
N HIS A 32 15.68 -18.31 5.16
CA HIS A 32 14.47 -18.77 4.46
C HIS A 32 13.60 -19.65 5.37
N LEU A 33 12.37 -19.92 4.93
CA LEU A 33 11.37 -20.74 5.64
C LEU A 33 11.26 -22.12 4.99
N SER A 34 12.19 -23.03 5.33
CA SER A 34 12.19 -24.40 4.81
C SER A 34 10.97 -25.20 5.25
N ASP A 35 10.72 -26.37 4.63
CA ASP A 35 9.66 -27.30 5.05
C ASP A 35 9.76 -27.67 6.52
N TRP A 36 10.97 -27.95 6.98
CA TRP A 36 11.23 -28.23 8.38
C TRP A 36 10.87 -27.03 9.29
N THR A 37 11.22 -25.80 8.87
CA THR A 37 10.92 -24.59 9.62
C THR A 37 9.42 -24.37 9.77
N VAL A 38 8.66 -24.54 8.67
CA VAL A 38 7.19 -24.43 8.66
C VAL A 38 6.56 -25.48 9.59
N GLU A 39 7.04 -26.71 9.54
CA GLU A 39 6.59 -27.78 10.42
C GLU A 39 6.84 -27.48 11.90
N GLN A 40 8.03 -26.94 12.25
CA GLN A 40 8.34 -26.56 13.64
C GLN A 40 7.45 -25.41 14.13
N ILE A 41 7.22 -24.39 13.31
CA ILE A 41 6.34 -23.26 13.64
C ILE A 41 4.91 -23.77 13.88
N ALA A 42 4.37 -24.58 12.96
CA ALA A 42 3.04 -25.17 13.07
C ALA A 42 2.87 -25.94 14.38
N ARG A 43 3.82 -26.82 14.68
CA ARG A 43 3.80 -27.62 15.90
C ARG A 43 3.88 -26.80 17.17
N LEU A 44 4.75 -25.77 17.21
CA LEU A 44 4.98 -24.97 18.42
C LEU A 44 3.86 -23.94 18.68
N LEU A 45 3.11 -23.55 17.64
CA LEU A 45 1.95 -22.67 17.74
C LEU A 45 0.62 -23.43 17.83
N ASP A 46 0.66 -24.79 17.82
CA ASP A 46 -0.54 -25.64 17.77
C ASP A 46 -1.48 -25.27 16.60
N MET A 47 -0.89 -25.07 15.42
CA MET A 47 -1.60 -24.71 14.20
C MET A 47 -1.50 -25.84 13.16
N PRO A 48 -2.53 -26.03 12.31
CA PRO A 48 -2.39 -26.90 11.14
C PRO A 48 -1.24 -26.42 10.25
N ARG A 49 -0.38 -27.35 9.79
CA ARG A 49 0.72 -27.00 8.87
C ARG A 49 0.25 -26.23 7.64
N VAL A 50 -0.91 -26.60 7.08
CA VAL A 50 -1.47 -25.96 5.90
C VAL A 50 -1.77 -24.47 6.13
N ASP A 51 -2.11 -24.07 7.34
CA ASP A 51 -2.39 -22.66 7.66
C ASP A 51 -1.10 -21.84 7.69
N VAL A 52 -0.01 -22.40 8.20
CA VAL A 52 1.32 -21.77 8.11
C VAL A 52 1.81 -21.73 6.66
N GLU A 53 1.66 -22.84 5.92
CA GLU A 53 2.09 -22.97 4.52
C GLU A 53 1.37 -21.97 3.60
N GLN A 54 0.04 -21.84 3.71
CA GLN A 54 -0.72 -20.89 2.92
C GLN A 54 -0.33 -19.43 3.21
N THR A 55 0.07 -19.12 4.46
CA THR A 55 0.56 -17.79 4.82
C THR A 55 1.94 -17.55 4.21
N VAL A 56 2.87 -18.50 4.34
CA VAL A 56 4.23 -18.39 3.77
C VAL A 56 4.19 -18.25 2.24
N SER A 57 3.35 -19.02 1.56
CA SER A 57 3.27 -19.01 0.09
C SER A 57 2.53 -17.80 -0.48
N PHE A 58 1.77 -17.07 0.33
CA PHE A 58 0.96 -15.94 -0.13
C PHE A 58 1.74 -14.63 -0.22
N TYR A 59 2.65 -14.37 0.72
CA TYR A 59 3.30 -13.06 0.85
C TYR A 59 4.64 -13.01 0.11
N HIS A 60 4.86 -11.93 -0.62
CA HIS A 60 5.99 -11.73 -1.52
C HIS A 60 7.37 -11.84 -0.84
N PHE A 61 7.50 -11.32 0.40
CA PHE A 61 8.77 -11.29 1.10
C PHE A 61 9.11 -12.57 1.87
N PHE A 62 8.20 -13.53 1.96
CA PHE A 62 8.55 -14.85 2.49
C PHE A 62 9.21 -15.72 1.42
N ALA A 63 10.28 -16.40 1.80
CA ALA A 63 11.10 -17.21 0.90
C ALA A 63 11.14 -18.66 1.36
N ARG A 64 10.79 -19.61 0.48
CA ARG A 64 10.91 -21.05 0.72
C ARG A 64 12.34 -21.55 0.51
N GLU A 65 13.09 -20.86 -0.33
CA GLU A 65 14.47 -21.14 -0.70
C GLU A 65 15.37 -19.98 -0.31
N PRO A 66 16.67 -20.21 -0.10
CA PRO A 66 17.62 -19.14 0.17
C PRO A 66 17.62 -18.08 -0.94
N ARG A 67 17.48 -16.80 -0.56
CA ARG A 67 17.52 -15.65 -1.50
C ARG A 67 18.85 -14.89 -1.46
N GLY A 68 19.89 -15.48 -0.86
CA GLY A 68 21.22 -14.88 -0.72
C GLY A 68 21.41 -14.16 0.62
N GLN A 69 22.68 -13.95 0.98
CA GLN A 69 23.05 -13.16 2.15
C GLN A 69 22.61 -11.68 2.00
N TYR A 70 22.72 -11.15 0.79
CA TYR A 70 22.19 -9.86 0.37
C TYR A 70 21.07 -10.11 -0.65
N THR A 71 19.86 -9.86 -0.26
CA THR A 71 18.68 -9.96 -1.14
C THR A 71 18.31 -8.57 -1.65
N VAL A 72 18.46 -8.35 -2.95
CA VAL A 72 18.10 -7.11 -3.62
C VAL A 72 16.72 -7.23 -4.23
N TYR A 73 15.79 -6.40 -3.81
CA TYR A 73 14.45 -6.24 -4.40
C TYR A 73 14.40 -4.89 -5.15
N LEU A 74 14.55 -4.91 -6.47
CA LEU A 74 14.48 -3.71 -7.29
C LEU A 74 13.02 -3.40 -7.65
N ASN A 75 12.60 -2.15 -7.40
CA ASN A 75 11.29 -1.66 -7.78
C ASN A 75 11.12 -1.64 -9.31
N ASP A 76 9.97 -2.14 -9.80
CA ASP A 76 9.59 -2.16 -11.22
C ASP A 76 8.27 -1.44 -11.51
N SER A 77 7.84 -0.54 -10.63
CA SER A 77 6.67 0.31 -10.85
C SER A 77 6.89 1.33 -11.98
N VAL A 78 5.80 1.94 -12.45
CA VAL A 78 5.84 2.98 -13.50
C VAL A 78 6.83 4.10 -13.19
N GLY A 79 6.86 4.58 -11.92
CA GLY A 79 7.82 5.62 -11.51
C GLY A 79 9.28 5.16 -11.65
N ALA A 80 9.57 3.92 -11.29
CA ALA A 80 10.90 3.34 -11.42
C ALA A 80 11.31 3.17 -12.90
N GLU A 81 10.40 2.71 -13.76
CA GLU A 81 10.65 2.61 -15.20
C GLU A 81 10.91 3.98 -15.83
N PHE A 82 10.15 5.03 -15.44
CA PHE A 82 10.36 6.40 -15.91
C PHE A 82 11.73 6.95 -15.50
N ALA A 83 12.21 6.56 -14.33
CA ALA A 83 13.51 6.96 -13.80
C ALA A 83 14.69 6.10 -14.31
N GLY A 84 14.44 5.10 -15.17
CA GLY A 84 15.48 4.29 -15.79
C GLY A 84 15.86 3.02 -15.03
N ALA A 85 14.94 2.41 -14.28
CA ALA A 85 15.17 1.16 -13.55
C ALA A 85 15.73 0.03 -14.43
N ALA A 86 15.39 -0.01 -15.72
CA ALA A 86 15.93 -0.98 -16.66
C ALA A 86 17.47 -0.91 -16.82
N ALA A 87 18.06 0.28 -16.79
CA ALA A 87 19.50 0.45 -16.85
C ALA A 87 20.19 0.02 -15.53
N VAL A 88 19.56 0.33 -14.39
CA VAL A 88 20.02 -0.11 -13.07
C VAL A 88 19.96 -1.63 -12.95
N ALA A 89 18.87 -2.24 -13.44
CA ALA A 89 18.71 -3.70 -13.46
C ALA A 89 19.84 -4.38 -14.23
N ARG A 90 20.11 -3.93 -15.46
CA ARG A 90 21.24 -4.46 -16.25
C ARG A 90 22.58 -4.35 -15.51
N ALA A 91 22.82 -3.21 -14.85
CA ALA A 91 24.05 -3.03 -14.09
C ALA A 91 24.18 -4.01 -12.90
N PHE A 92 23.08 -4.31 -12.21
CA PHE A 92 23.06 -5.35 -11.18
C PHE A 92 23.34 -6.74 -11.79
N GLU A 93 22.66 -7.12 -12.88
CA GLU A 93 22.84 -8.41 -13.55
C GLU A 93 24.28 -8.62 -14.05
N GLU A 94 24.83 -7.64 -14.76
CA GLU A 94 26.19 -7.66 -15.26
C GLU A 94 27.23 -7.79 -14.13
N ALA A 95 27.09 -6.98 -13.08
CA ALA A 95 28.03 -6.97 -11.97
C ALA A 95 27.92 -8.23 -11.10
N ALA A 96 26.70 -8.76 -10.87
CA ALA A 96 26.49 -9.97 -10.09
C ALA A 96 26.72 -11.26 -10.90
N GLY A 97 26.67 -11.20 -12.23
CA GLY A 97 26.80 -12.36 -13.12
C GLY A 97 25.60 -13.31 -13.07
N ILE A 98 24.44 -12.81 -12.70
CA ILE A 98 23.16 -13.55 -12.61
C ILE A 98 22.04 -12.68 -13.15
N ARG A 99 20.86 -13.27 -13.41
CA ARG A 99 19.65 -12.56 -13.79
C ARG A 99 18.72 -12.31 -12.59
N PHE A 100 17.79 -11.38 -12.76
CA PHE A 100 16.70 -11.25 -11.79
C PHE A 100 15.89 -12.53 -11.68
N GLY A 101 15.63 -12.98 -10.45
CA GLY A 101 15.05 -14.27 -10.08
C GLY A 101 16.09 -15.31 -9.62
N GLU A 102 17.39 -15.00 -9.72
CA GLU A 102 18.47 -15.92 -9.40
C GLU A 102 19.30 -15.48 -8.20
N VAL A 103 20.06 -16.42 -7.66
CA VAL A 103 21.04 -16.24 -6.58
C VAL A 103 22.41 -16.67 -7.07
N THR A 104 23.47 -15.94 -6.71
CA THR A 104 24.86 -16.30 -7.04
C THR A 104 25.22 -17.68 -6.49
N ALA A 105 26.08 -18.43 -7.19
CA ALA A 105 26.46 -19.79 -6.83
C ALA A 105 27.08 -19.91 -5.43
N ASP A 106 27.70 -18.83 -4.92
CA ASP A 106 28.23 -18.74 -3.56
C ASP A 106 27.14 -18.41 -2.50
N GLY A 107 25.86 -18.28 -2.89
CA GLY A 107 24.75 -17.94 -2.02
C GLY A 107 24.81 -16.52 -1.45
N ARG A 108 25.64 -15.64 -2.02
CA ARG A 108 25.88 -14.32 -1.42
C ARG A 108 24.88 -13.25 -1.85
N ILE A 109 24.55 -13.19 -3.14
CA ILE A 109 23.69 -12.14 -3.69
C ILE A 109 22.51 -12.77 -4.42
N GLY A 110 21.29 -12.32 -4.10
CA GLY A 110 20.07 -12.64 -4.84
C GLY A 110 19.44 -11.38 -5.43
N LEU A 111 18.99 -11.44 -6.68
CA LEU A 111 18.36 -10.34 -7.39
C LEU A 111 16.88 -10.67 -7.66
N PHE A 112 15.97 -9.86 -7.17
CA PHE A 112 14.53 -10.04 -7.33
C PHE A 112 13.85 -8.73 -7.70
N ARG A 113 12.68 -8.82 -8.34
CA ARG A 113 11.79 -7.68 -8.62
C ARG A 113 10.77 -7.54 -7.49
N THR A 114 10.29 -6.33 -7.30
CA THR A 114 9.18 -6.05 -6.37
C THR A 114 8.32 -4.91 -6.89
N ALA A 115 7.06 -4.88 -6.47
CA ALA A 115 6.16 -3.76 -6.73
C ALA A 115 6.62 -2.48 -6.01
N CYS A 116 5.85 -1.39 -6.14
CA CYS A 116 6.18 -0.08 -5.57
C CYS A 116 6.53 -0.16 -4.08
N ILE A 117 7.73 0.30 -3.74
CA ILE A 117 8.25 0.33 -2.36
C ILE A 117 8.07 1.71 -1.68
N GLY A 118 7.24 2.58 -2.25
CA GLY A 118 6.96 3.91 -1.67
C GLY A 118 8.09 4.93 -1.84
N MET A 119 8.86 4.84 -2.94
CA MET A 119 9.98 5.75 -3.25
C MET A 119 9.78 6.51 -4.57
N GLY A 120 8.52 6.74 -4.97
CA GLY A 120 8.18 7.33 -6.27
C GLY A 120 8.78 8.71 -6.55
N ASP A 121 9.22 9.42 -5.52
CA ASP A 121 9.90 10.72 -5.60
C ASP A 121 11.43 10.62 -5.72
N GLN A 122 12.00 9.42 -5.64
CA GLN A 122 13.45 9.19 -5.62
C GLN A 122 13.82 7.81 -6.22
N GLU A 123 13.17 7.48 -7.32
CA GLU A 123 13.45 6.29 -8.12
C GLU A 123 14.68 6.48 -9.03
N PRO A 124 15.32 5.41 -9.53
CA PRO A 124 15.09 4.01 -9.21
C PRO A 124 15.50 3.65 -7.78
N ALA A 125 14.74 2.75 -7.15
CA ALA A 125 15.00 2.39 -5.78
C ALA A 125 14.92 0.86 -5.56
N ALA A 126 15.65 0.37 -4.56
CA ALA A 126 15.63 -1.03 -4.16
C ALA A 126 15.57 -1.17 -2.65
N LEU A 127 15.07 -2.32 -2.20
CA LEU A 127 15.31 -2.80 -0.84
C LEU A 127 16.48 -3.80 -0.88
N ILE A 128 17.44 -3.65 0.02
CA ILE A 128 18.47 -4.66 0.25
C ILE A 128 18.34 -5.09 1.70
N ASN A 129 17.95 -6.34 1.94
CA ASN A 129 17.67 -6.85 3.29
C ASN A 129 16.80 -5.88 4.11
N GLU A 130 15.64 -5.49 3.57
CA GLU A 130 14.64 -4.58 4.18
C GLU A 130 15.12 -3.12 4.34
N GLN A 131 16.32 -2.77 3.91
CA GLN A 131 16.82 -1.39 3.95
C GLN A 131 16.65 -0.70 2.59
N PRO A 132 16.10 0.52 2.54
CA PRO A 132 15.88 1.24 1.28
C PRO A 132 17.18 1.85 0.74
N PHE A 133 17.35 1.73 -0.57
CA PHE A 133 18.41 2.35 -1.36
C PHE A 133 17.76 3.16 -2.50
N PRO A 134 17.45 4.44 -2.29
CA PRO A 134 16.85 5.30 -3.30
C PRO A 134 17.88 5.87 -4.29
N ALA A 135 17.38 6.51 -5.35
CA ALA A 135 18.15 7.25 -6.35
C ALA A 135 19.32 6.44 -6.94
N LEU A 136 19.08 5.16 -7.23
CA LEU A 136 20.10 4.27 -7.77
C LEU A 136 20.50 4.66 -9.20
N THR A 137 21.80 4.62 -9.45
CA THR A 137 22.37 4.73 -10.78
C THR A 137 23.03 3.40 -11.18
N PRO A 138 23.29 3.16 -12.50
CA PRO A 138 24.07 1.99 -12.91
C PRO A 138 25.45 1.90 -12.25
N HIS A 139 26.10 3.04 -11.99
CA HIS A 139 27.35 3.10 -11.25
C HIS A 139 27.18 2.61 -9.82
N ARG A 140 26.17 3.17 -9.10
CA ARG A 140 25.89 2.79 -7.71
C ARG A 140 25.52 1.32 -7.58
N ALA A 141 24.78 0.76 -8.54
CA ALA A 141 24.44 -0.67 -8.55
C ALA A 141 25.72 -1.54 -8.61
N ARG A 142 26.72 -1.18 -9.45
CA ARG A 142 28.00 -1.90 -9.53
C ARG A 142 28.80 -1.79 -8.23
N GLU A 143 28.85 -0.60 -7.60
CA GLU A 143 29.51 -0.41 -6.30
C GLU A 143 28.87 -1.27 -5.21
N LEU A 144 27.52 -1.31 -5.15
CA LEU A 144 26.79 -2.13 -4.18
C LEU A 144 27.13 -3.61 -4.37
N VAL A 145 27.11 -4.12 -5.61
CA VAL A 145 27.49 -5.51 -5.89
C VAL A 145 28.95 -5.80 -5.50
N ALA A 146 29.87 -4.90 -5.79
CA ALA A 146 31.27 -5.06 -5.39
C ALA A 146 31.42 -5.12 -3.86
N GLY A 147 30.75 -4.25 -3.13
CA GLY A 147 30.71 -4.25 -1.68
C GLY A 147 30.06 -5.51 -1.09
N MET A 148 28.94 -5.96 -1.65
CA MET A 148 28.28 -7.21 -1.25
C MET A 148 29.19 -8.43 -1.48
N ARG A 149 29.91 -8.50 -2.61
CA ARG A 149 30.90 -9.54 -2.88
C ARG A 149 32.05 -9.53 -1.88
N ALA A 150 32.47 -8.34 -1.45
CA ALA A 150 33.50 -8.17 -0.43
C ALA A 150 33.00 -8.43 1.01
N GLY A 151 31.71 -8.69 1.21
CA GLY A 151 31.11 -8.91 2.52
C GLY A 151 31.00 -7.65 3.38
N VAL A 152 30.93 -6.47 2.75
CA VAL A 152 30.80 -5.18 3.45
C VAL A 152 29.45 -5.13 4.18
N PRO A 153 29.42 -4.77 5.49
CA PRO A 153 28.16 -4.67 6.23
C PRO A 153 27.17 -3.70 5.57
N LEU A 154 25.87 -4.03 5.63
CA LEU A 154 24.81 -3.26 4.98
C LEU A 154 24.78 -1.80 5.43
N GLU A 155 25.03 -1.53 6.72
CA GLU A 155 25.13 -0.16 7.27
C GLU A 155 26.24 0.66 6.59
N THR A 156 27.36 0.02 6.25
CA THR A 156 28.44 0.68 5.49
C THR A 156 28.03 0.90 4.04
N LEU A 157 27.30 -0.06 3.44
CA LEU A 157 26.80 0.07 2.07
C LEU A 157 25.78 1.20 1.92
N LYS A 158 25.00 1.52 2.95
CA LYS A 158 24.08 2.69 2.93
C LYS A 158 24.84 4.02 2.77
N GLY A 159 26.10 4.09 3.20
CA GLY A 159 26.86 5.31 3.21
C GLY A 159 26.69 6.12 4.51
N ILE A 160 27.15 7.37 4.48
CA ILE A 160 27.13 8.28 5.63
C ILE A 160 26.16 9.46 5.44
N ASP A 161 25.72 9.69 4.21
CA ASP A 161 24.75 10.74 3.89
C ASP A 161 23.34 10.22 4.09
N PHE A 162 22.72 10.64 5.16
CA PHE A 162 21.33 10.29 5.48
C PHE A 162 20.39 11.39 4.99
N GLY A 163 19.15 10.97 4.64
CA GLY A 163 18.13 11.85 4.10
C GLY A 163 17.68 12.95 5.07
N ASP A 164 16.72 13.74 4.64
CA ASP A 164 16.19 14.88 5.38
C ASP A 164 15.33 14.47 6.60
N GLY A 165 15.10 15.43 7.50
CA GLY A 165 14.20 15.28 8.65
C GLY A 165 14.56 14.10 9.55
N GLN A 166 13.56 13.33 9.93
CA GLN A 166 13.74 12.18 10.83
C GLN A 166 14.41 10.96 10.13
N ASN A 167 14.63 10.98 8.84
CA ASN A 167 15.44 9.94 8.17
C ASN A 167 16.90 9.95 8.65
N ALA A 168 17.41 11.10 9.10
CA ALA A 168 18.72 11.23 9.72
C ALA A 168 18.77 10.80 11.20
N HIS A 169 17.62 10.55 11.83
CA HIS A 169 17.54 10.13 13.25
C HIS A 169 18.37 8.85 13.48
N PRO A 170 19.12 8.74 14.62
CA PRO A 170 19.98 7.57 14.90
C PRO A 170 19.28 6.20 14.80
N LEU A 171 17.99 6.13 15.06
CA LEU A 171 17.20 4.89 14.95
C LEU A 171 16.65 4.62 13.53
N VAL A 172 16.80 5.55 12.58
CA VAL A 172 16.41 5.39 11.18
C VAL A 172 17.63 5.26 10.28
N ARG A 173 18.53 6.25 10.29
CA ARG A 173 19.79 6.31 9.53
C ARG A 173 19.60 5.81 8.09
N SER A 174 18.68 6.46 7.37
CA SER A 174 18.30 6.06 6.02
C SER A 174 18.64 7.16 5.01
N PRO A 175 19.13 6.81 3.80
CA PRO A 175 19.37 7.79 2.72
C PRO A 175 18.07 8.30 2.07
N VAL A 176 16.90 7.88 2.56
CA VAL A 176 15.60 8.31 2.04
C VAL A 176 15.34 9.77 2.39
N HIS A 177 14.83 10.53 1.40
CA HIS A 177 14.34 11.89 1.61
C HIS A 177 12.81 11.90 1.73
N ASN A 178 12.27 12.82 2.51
CA ASN A 178 10.82 13.01 2.62
C ASN A 178 10.27 13.96 1.56
N HIS A 179 11.13 14.78 0.96
CA HIS A 179 10.80 15.72 -0.12
C HIS A 179 9.49 16.47 0.12
N ILE A 180 9.27 17.00 1.35
CA ILE A 180 8.09 17.81 1.66
C ILE A 180 8.21 19.14 0.92
N ARG A 181 7.47 19.29 -0.18
CA ARG A 181 7.49 20.46 -1.06
C ARG A 181 6.49 21.53 -0.64
N ARG A 182 5.36 21.11 -0.03
CA ARG A 182 4.35 22.03 0.47
C ARG A 182 3.76 21.51 1.77
N ARG A 183 3.89 22.30 2.83
CA ARG A 183 3.22 22.06 4.11
C ARG A 183 1.84 22.71 4.08
N GLY A 184 0.83 21.97 4.57
CA GLY A 184 -0.50 22.49 4.82
C GLY A 184 -0.72 22.71 6.32
N GLU A 185 -1.97 23.03 6.69
CA GLU A 185 -2.33 23.41 8.05
C GLU A 185 -2.78 22.21 8.92
N ILE A 186 -3.08 21.05 8.32
CA ILE A 186 -3.75 19.96 9.02
C ILE A 186 -2.76 18.87 9.44
N VAL A 187 -2.08 18.22 8.49
CA VAL A 187 -1.19 17.09 8.76
C VAL A 187 0.26 17.55 8.97
N LEU A 188 0.73 18.47 8.13
CA LEU A 188 2.12 18.95 8.14
C LEU A 188 2.29 20.33 8.81
N GLY A 189 1.22 20.88 9.39
CA GLY A 189 1.24 22.13 10.16
C GLY A 189 1.85 21.98 11.56
N ASP A 190 1.72 23.04 12.36
CA ASP A 190 2.22 23.08 13.73
C ASP A 190 1.47 22.05 14.60
N TYR A 191 2.24 21.33 15.40
CA TYR A 191 1.75 20.25 16.25
C TYR A 191 2.54 20.17 17.55
N THR A 192 1.83 20.01 18.66
CA THR A 192 2.38 19.73 20.00
C THR A 192 1.78 18.43 20.51
N ALA A 193 2.64 17.45 20.81
CA ALA A 193 2.21 16.12 21.22
C ALA A 193 1.37 16.14 22.50
N GLY A 194 0.23 15.45 22.48
CA GLY A 194 -0.68 15.26 23.61
C GLY A 194 -1.62 16.43 23.90
N GLU A 195 -1.52 17.55 23.19
CA GLU A 195 -2.39 18.70 23.44
C GLU A 195 -3.85 18.39 23.08
N ALA A 196 -4.08 17.81 21.91
CA ALA A 196 -5.42 17.41 21.48
C ALA A 196 -5.99 16.29 22.37
N LEU A 197 -5.16 15.36 22.81
CA LEU A 197 -5.58 14.28 23.69
C LEU A 197 -6.00 14.80 25.07
N ARG A 198 -5.24 15.75 25.68
CA ARG A 198 -5.63 16.41 26.93
C ARG A 198 -6.97 17.13 26.79
N ARG A 199 -7.22 17.79 25.67
CA ARG A 199 -8.53 18.40 25.38
C ARG A 199 -9.61 17.34 25.21
N THR A 200 -9.32 16.25 24.50
CA THR A 200 -10.26 15.15 24.23
C THR A 200 -10.82 14.55 25.52
N VAL A 201 -9.99 14.30 26.52
CA VAL A 201 -10.42 13.66 27.77
C VAL A 201 -11.31 14.56 28.65
N THR A 202 -11.47 15.85 28.34
CA THR A 202 -12.46 16.73 28.97
C THR A 202 -13.87 16.58 28.39
N LEU A 203 -13.97 15.95 27.21
CA LEU A 203 -15.23 15.66 26.51
C LEU A 203 -15.70 14.23 26.82
N SER A 204 -16.99 13.96 26.64
CA SER A 204 -17.49 12.59 26.58
C SER A 204 -17.14 11.95 25.22
N SER A 205 -17.11 10.63 25.17
CA SER A 205 -16.85 9.91 23.92
C SER A 205 -17.87 10.23 22.81
N GLN A 206 -19.12 10.51 23.17
CA GLN A 206 -20.15 10.94 22.20
C GLN A 206 -19.88 12.34 21.65
N GLU A 207 -19.43 13.28 22.48
CA GLU A 207 -19.03 14.63 22.03
C GLU A 207 -17.84 14.56 21.08
N VAL A 208 -16.84 13.70 21.37
CA VAL A 208 -15.70 13.48 20.45
C VAL A 208 -16.19 12.99 19.07
N ILE A 209 -17.09 12.00 19.05
CA ILE A 209 -17.67 11.51 17.79
C ILE A 209 -18.46 12.63 17.08
N ALA A 210 -19.22 13.43 17.83
CA ALA A 210 -19.99 14.53 17.27
C ALA A 210 -19.07 15.61 16.64
N VAL A 211 -17.94 15.94 17.26
CA VAL A 211 -16.92 16.86 16.72
C VAL A 211 -16.37 16.32 15.40
N VAL A 212 -15.99 15.03 15.33
CA VAL A 212 -15.47 14.41 14.10
C VAL A 212 -16.53 14.35 12.99
N LYS A 213 -17.80 14.08 13.35
CA LYS A 213 -18.92 14.15 12.41
C LYS A 213 -19.15 15.56 11.87
N ALA A 214 -19.14 16.57 12.76
CA ALA A 214 -19.31 17.98 12.37
C ALA A 214 -18.17 18.47 11.45
N ALA A 215 -16.95 17.94 11.62
CA ALA A 215 -15.84 18.19 10.70
C ALA A 215 -16.02 17.56 9.32
N SER A 216 -16.99 16.66 9.13
CA SER A 216 -17.21 15.92 7.88
C SER A 216 -15.95 15.22 7.38
N LEU A 217 -15.10 14.74 8.30
CA LEU A 217 -13.87 14.03 7.96
C LEU A 217 -14.20 12.71 7.26
N ARG A 218 -13.71 12.57 6.02
CA ARG A 218 -13.77 11.33 5.24
C ARG A 218 -12.43 10.61 5.28
N GLY A 219 -12.43 9.28 5.24
CA GLY A 219 -11.23 8.45 5.21
C GLY A 219 -10.27 8.84 4.08
N ARG A 220 -8.98 8.97 4.38
CA ARG A 220 -7.91 9.45 3.46
C ARG A 220 -7.18 8.33 2.70
N GLY A 221 -7.58 7.07 2.91
CA GLY A 221 -6.96 5.92 2.24
C GLY A 221 -7.53 5.56 0.86
N GLY A 222 -8.50 6.34 0.34
CA GLY A 222 -9.11 6.12 -0.98
C GLY A 222 -10.63 6.10 -0.96
N ALA A 223 -11.27 5.18 -0.25
CA ALA A 223 -12.73 4.98 -0.25
C ALA A 223 -13.57 6.14 0.31
N GLY A 224 -12.99 7.01 1.11
CA GLY A 224 -13.65 8.23 1.57
C GLY A 224 -14.88 8.04 2.47
N PHE A 225 -14.98 6.93 3.21
CA PHE A 225 -16.10 6.70 4.13
C PHE A 225 -16.08 7.71 5.29
N PRO A 226 -17.23 8.25 5.76
CA PRO A 226 -17.29 9.22 6.85
C PRO A 226 -16.74 8.65 8.16
N THR A 227 -15.63 9.22 8.68
CA THR A 227 -14.89 8.69 9.83
C THR A 227 -15.73 8.69 11.10
N GLY A 228 -16.44 9.80 11.39
CA GLY A 228 -17.27 9.90 12.59
C GLY A 228 -18.45 8.93 12.58
N LEU A 229 -19.01 8.60 11.42
CA LEU A 229 -20.04 7.57 11.29
C LEU A 229 -19.45 6.16 11.55
N LYS A 230 -18.28 5.85 11.00
CA LYS A 230 -17.56 4.59 11.26
C LYS A 230 -17.35 4.40 12.78
N TRP A 231 -16.92 5.43 13.49
CA TRP A 231 -16.70 5.38 14.93
C TRP A 231 -18.01 5.21 15.71
N GLU A 232 -19.07 5.90 15.30
CA GLU A 232 -20.39 5.78 15.94
C GLU A 232 -20.94 4.36 15.86
N VAL A 233 -20.86 3.73 14.67
CA VAL A 233 -21.29 2.35 14.46
C VAL A 233 -20.48 1.38 15.33
N ALA A 234 -19.15 1.50 15.32
CA ALA A 234 -18.27 0.64 16.11
C ALA A 234 -18.50 0.84 17.63
N ARG A 235 -18.77 2.08 18.08
CA ARG A 235 -19.10 2.33 19.48
C ARG A 235 -20.39 1.65 19.90
N LYS A 236 -21.43 1.69 19.04
CA LYS A 236 -22.74 1.08 19.30
C LYS A 236 -22.74 -0.44 19.15
N ALA A 237 -21.76 -1.00 18.44
CA ALA A 237 -21.64 -2.44 18.26
C ALA A 237 -21.47 -3.15 19.61
N PRO A 238 -22.15 -4.32 19.82
CA PRO A 238 -22.12 -5.05 21.08
C PRO A 238 -20.72 -5.61 21.36
N GLY A 239 -20.41 -5.78 22.64
CA GLY A 239 -19.14 -6.36 23.14
C GLY A 239 -18.27 -5.35 23.86
N ASP A 240 -17.55 -5.85 24.86
CA ASP A 240 -16.71 -5.03 25.74
C ASP A 240 -15.29 -4.82 25.18
N VAL A 241 -14.88 -5.65 24.22
CA VAL A 241 -13.56 -5.56 23.58
C VAL A 241 -13.71 -5.00 22.17
N LYS A 242 -12.99 -3.93 21.87
CA LYS A 242 -12.94 -3.26 20.58
C LYS A 242 -11.51 -2.90 20.21
N TYR A 243 -11.23 -2.78 18.92
CA TYR A 243 -9.89 -2.52 18.42
C TYR A 243 -9.86 -1.29 17.50
N ILE A 244 -8.72 -0.58 17.54
CA ILE A 244 -8.38 0.47 16.58
C ILE A 244 -7.19 0.01 15.74
N PHE A 245 -7.34 0.00 14.43
CA PHE A 245 -6.26 -0.23 13.49
C PHE A 245 -5.86 1.05 12.78
N CYS A 246 -4.57 1.31 12.77
CA CYS A 246 -3.96 2.23 11.82
C CYS A 246 -3.52 1.43 10.60
N ASN A 247 -4.18 1.66 9.47
CA ASN A 247 -3.78 1.08 8.20
C ASN A 247 -2.61 1.87 7.63
N ALA A 248 -1.41 1.33 7.77
CA ALA A 248 -0.15 1.83 7.21
C ALA A 248 0.40 0.88 6.12
N ASP A 249 -0.50 0.11 5.48
CA ASP A 249 -0.20 -0.70 4.30
C ASP A 249 -0.42 0.11 3.02
N GLU A 250 0.48 1.06 2.78
CA GLU A 250 0.45 2.01 1.66
C GLU A 250 0.96 1.34 0.37
N GLY A 251 0.18 0.41 -0.18
CA GLY A 251 0.57 -0.41 -1.33
C GLY A 251 0.24 0.17 -2.71
N GLU A 252 -0.58 1.23 -2.81
CA GLU A 252 -0.97 1.84 -4.10
C GLU A 252 0.24 2.43 -4.82
N PRO A 253 0.60 1.97 -6.04
CA PRO A 253 1.75 2.49 -6.77
C PRO A 253 1.74 4.01 -6.96
N GLY A 254 2.89 4.63 -6.68
CA GLY A 254 3.05 6.08 -6.70
C GLY A 254 2.62 6.78 -5.41
N THR A 255 2.20 6.04 -4.36
CA THR A 255 1.88 6.62 -3.05
C THR A 255 3.05 6.44 -2.08
N PHE A 256 3.40 7.50 -1.34
CA PHE A 256 4.45 7.51 -0.30
C PHE A 256 4.18 8.54 0.81
N LYS A 257 2.96 9.04 0.91
CA LYS A 257 2.57 10.04 1.91
C LYS A 257 2.57 9.50 3.34
N ASP A 258 2.12 8.24 3.52
CA ASP A 258 2.04 7.62 4.85
C ASP A 258 3.43 7.31 5.39
N ARG A 259 4.39 6.93 4.52
CA ARG A 259 5.82 6.86 4.84
C ARG A 259 6.32 8.18 5.46
N VAL A 260 6.06 9.30 4.78
CA VAL A 260 6.51 10.62 5.22
C VAL A 260 5.81 11.04 6.52
N ILE A 261 4.52 10.78 6.66
CA ILE A 261 3.77 11.08 7.89
C ILE A 261 4.32 10.25 9.07
N LEU A 262 4.57 8.96 8.88
CA LEU A 262 5.14 8.08 9.92
C LEU A 262 6.57 8.46 10.30
N THR A 263 7.33 9.06 9.40
CA THR A 263 8.67 9.58 9.68
C THR A 263 8.60 10.91 10.45
N GLU A 264 7.78 11.86 9.98
CA GLU A 264 7.77 13.25 10.49
C GLU A 264 6.74 13.54 11.57
N ARG A 265 5.68 12.73 11.68
CA ARG A 265 4.53 12.95 12.57
C ARG A 265 4.04 11.68 13.30
N PRO A 266 4.93 10.74 13.71
CA PRO A 266 4.47 9.47 14.32
C PRO A 266 3.68 9.72 15.61
N GLN A 267 4.06 10.70 16.45
CA GLN A 267 3.32 11.03 17.66
C GLN A 267 1.88 11.46 17.35
N MET A 268 1.68 12.21 16.24
CA MET A 268 0.36 12.66 15.82
C MET A 268 -0.52 11.48 15.34
N VAL A 269 0.08 10.48 14.69
CA VAL A 269 -0.62 9.24 14.32
C VAL A 269 -1.08 8.50 15.57
N PHE A 270 -0.19 8.28 16.53
CA PHE A 270 -0.51 7.55 17.75
C PHE A 270 -1.48 8.32 18.66
N GLU A 271 -1.39 9.66 18.72
CA GLU A 271 -2.36 10.51 19.40
C GLU A 271 -3.76 10.38 18.76
N GLY A 272 -3.83 10.38 17.42
CA GLY A 272 -5.08 10.13 16.70
C GLY A 272 -5.67 8.75 16.96
N MET A 273 -4.82 7.72 17.11
CA MET A 273 -5.25 6.37 17.52
C MET A 273 -5.80 6.35 18.95
N ALA A 274 -5.16 7.03 19.88
CA ALA A 274 -5.62 7.13 21.27
C ALA A 274 -6.96 7.88 21.36
N ILE A 275 -7.13 8.96 20.60
CA ILE A 275 -8.41 9.70 20.49
C ILE A 275 -9.51 8.79 19.94
N ALA A 276 -9.22 8.00 18.88
CA ALA A 276 -10.15 7.02 18.35
C ALA A 276 -10.50 5.94 19.38
N GLY A 277 -9.50 5.45 20.13
CA GLY A 277 -9.68 4.49 21.22
C GLY A 277 -10.63 5.03 22.29
N TYR A 278 -10.44 6.27 22.73
CA TYR A 278 -11.33 6.95 23.69
C TYR A 278 -12.77 7.07 23.16
N ALA A 279 -12.90 7.51 21.91
CA ALA A 279 -14.20 7.72 21.28
C ALA A 279 -14.99 6.42 21.11
N VAL A 280 -14.34 5.33 20.68
CA VAL A 280 -14.98 4.04 20.39
C VAL A 280 -15.11 3.16 21.65
N GLY A 281 -14.25 3.37 22.63
CA GLY A 281 -14.15 2.54 23.83
C GLY A 281 -13.20 1.35 23.66
N ALA A 282 -12.22 1.47 22.77
CA ALA A 282 -11.17 0.47 22.60
C ALA A 282 -10.04 0.69 23.61
N ARG A 283 -9.34 -0.40 23.99
CA ARG A 283 -8.19 -0.37 24.88
C ARG A 283 -6.87 -0.70 24.18
N GLU A 284 -6.96 -1.22 22.96
CA GLU A 284 -5.80 -1.63 22.17
C GLU A 284 -5.89 -1.09 20.75
N GLY A 285 -4.77 -0.55 20.29
CA GLY A 285 -4.51 -0.13 18.93
C GLY A 285 -3.44 -0.97 18.26
N ILE A 286 -3.57 -1.17 16.95
CA ILE A 286 -2.60 -1.88 16.14
C ILE A 286 -2.23 -0.99 14.96
N LEU A 287 -0.95 -0.59 14.88
CA LEU A 287 -0.42 -0.01 13.66
C LEU A 287 0.09 -1.16 12.78
N TYR A 288 -0.62 -1.41 11.67
CA TYR A 288 -0.24 -2.41 10.69
C TYR A 288 0.62 -1.73 9.62
N LEU A 289 1.93 -2.03 9.66
CA LEU A 289 2.94 -1.41 8.81
C LEU A 289 3.35 -2.36 7.68
N ARG A 290 3.35 -1.89 6.43
CA ARG A 290 3.91 -2.68 5.31
C ARG A 290 5.39 -2.98 5.54
N ASN A 291 5.83 -4.14 5.05
CA ASN A 291 7.22 -4.61 5.26
C ASN A 291 8.27 -3.64 4.69
N GLU A 292 7.97 -2.98 3.59
CA GLU A 292 8.89 -2.06 2.91
C GLU A 292 9.25 -0.83 3.75
N TYR A 293 8.46 -0.54 4.79
CA TYR A 293 8.74 0.52 5.77
C TYR A 293 9.29 -0.01 7.10
N ARG A 294 9.69 -1.28 7.16
CA ARG A 294 10.20 -1.92 8.38
C ARG A 294 11.47 -1.25 8.91
N TYR A 295 12.24 -0.57 8.07
CA TYR A 295 13.38 0.24 8.50
C TYR A 295 13.02 1.36 9.49
N LEU A 296 11.74 1.73 9.63
CA LEU A 296 11.23 2.69 10.64
C LEU A 296 10.93 2.02 11.99
N ARG A 297 11.01 0.69 12.11
CA ARG A 297 10.58 -0.07 13.29
C ARG A 297 11.15 0.48 14.58
N ALA A 298 12.49 0.56 14.68
CA ALA A 298 13.16 0.97 15.92
C ALA A 298 12.77 2.40 16.34
N TYR A 299 12.59 3.28 15.38
CA TYR A 299 12.14 4.64 15.60
C TYR A 299 10.69 4.72 16.10
N LEU A 300 9.78 4.00 15.48
CA LEU A 300 8.37 3.97 15.89
C LEU A 300 8.20 3.32 17.27
N GLU A 301 8.93 2.25 17.58
CA GLU A 301 8.95 1.63 18.91
C GLU A 301 9.47 2.59 19.97
N ASN A 302 10.50 3.39 19.67
CA ASN A 302 11.01 4.45 20.56
C ASN A 302 9.96 5.54 20.80
N VAL A 303 9.29 6.02 19.76
CA VAL A 303 8.22 7.02 19.87
C VAL A 303 7.07 6.51 20.75
N LEU A 304 6.68 5.25 20.61
CA LEU A 304 5.67 4.64 21.49
C LEU A 304 6.15 4.60 22.95
N ALA A 305 7.42 4.29 23.19
CA ALA A 305 8.00 4.30 24.54
C ALA A 305 7.99 5.72 25.15
N GLU A 306 8.37 6.74 24.36
CA GLU A 306 8.31 8.16 24.78
C GLU A 306 6.88 8.60 25.11
N MET A 307 5.89 8.21 24.30
CA MET A 307 4.49 8.54 24.55
C MET A 307 3.93 7.84 25.80
N ARG A 308 4.36 6.62 26.09
CA ARG A 308 4.04 5.94 27.37
C ARG A 308 4.65 6.67 28.55
N ALA A 309 5.92 7.06 28.44
CA ALA A 309 6.61 7.83 29.48
C ALA A 309 5.96 9.21 29.73
N ALA A 310 5.41 9.83 28.68
CA ALA A 310 4.67 11.09 28.76
C ALA A 310 3.20 10.94 29.18
N ASN A 311 2.76 9.73 29.55
CA ASN A 311 1.38 9.41 29.92
C ASN A 311 0.34 9.76 28.82
N LEU A 312 0.75 9.58 27.55
CA LEU A 312 -0.12 9.74 26.37
C LEU A 312 -0.59 8.40 25.82
N LEU A 313 0.01 7.30 26.28
CA LEU A 313 -0.39 5.90 26.04
C LEU A 313 -0.27 5.13 27.36
N GLY A 314 -0.87 3.95 27.43
CA GLY A 314 -0.89 3.09 28.62
C GLY A 314 -2.12 3.32 29.49
N ALA A 315 -1.95 3.36 30.79
CA ALA A 315 -3.03 3.56 31.77
C ALA A 315 -3.18 5.02 32.18
N LEU A 316 -4.40 5.44 32.56
CA LEU A 316 -4.70 6.79 33.07
C LEU A 316 -4.24 7.90 32.11
N ILE A 317 -4.43 7.71 30.82
CA ILE A 317 -3.95 8.62 29.77
C ILE A 317 -4.42 10.06 30.02
N ALA A 318 -3.50 11.00 29.93
CA ALA A 318 -3.71 12.43 30.23
C ALA A 318 -4.42 12.68 31.60
N GLY A 319 -4.21 11.80 32.57
CA GLY A 319 -4.82 11.85 33.91
C GLY A 319 -6.28 11.39 33.97
N LYS A 320 -6.87 10.88 32.88
CA LYS A 320 -8.28 10.46 32.86
C LYS A 320 -8.47 9.09 33.51
N ALA A 321 -9.17 9.07 34.63
CA ALA A 321 -9.53 7.82 35.30
C ALA A 321 -10.36 6.92 34.38
N GLY A 322 -9.99 5.64 34.30
CA GLY A 322 -10.68 4.63 33.49
C GLY A 322 -10.31 4.66 31.99
N PHE A 323 -9.49 5.61 31.52
CA PHE A 323 -8.99 5.61 30.16
C PHE A 323 -7.63 4.92 30.06
N THR A 324 -7.64 3.76 29.44
CA THR A 324 -6.47 2.93 29.12
C THR A 324 -6.47 2.64 27.64
N PHE A 325 -5.37 2.91 26.96
CA PHE A 325 -5.19 2.58 25.55
C PHE A 325 -3.70 2.45 25.23
N ASP A 326 -3.30 1.40 24.57
CA ASP A 326 -1.92 1.22 24.12
C ASP A 326 -1.86 0.74 22.68
N VAL A 327 -0.72 0.97 22.03
CA VAL A 327 -0.50 0.64 20.63
C VAL A 327 0.63 -0.38 20.50
N LYS A 328 0.39 -1.41 19.68
CA LYS A 328 1.42 -2.35 19.22
C LYS A 328 1.64 -2.22 17.72
N LEU A 329 2.85 -2.54 17.27
CA LEU A 329 3.19 -2.65 15.86
C LEU A 329 2.98 -4.09 15.38
N GLN A 330 2.39 -4.25 14.20
CA GLN A 330 2.37 -5.49 13.42
C GLN A 330 2.79 -5.20 11.98
N TYR A 331 3.40 -6.18 11.34
CA TYR A 331 3.99 -5.99 10.02
C TYR A 331 3.33 -6.86 8.97
N GLY A 332 3.11 -6.29 7.78
CA GLY A 332 2.84 -7.05 6.57
C GLY A 332 4.09 -7.76 6.06
N ALA A 333 3.94 -8.49 4.96
CA ALA A 333 5.06 -9.16 4.29
C ALA A 333 4.99 -9.02 2.75
N GLY A 334 4.45 -7.91 2.25
CA GLY A 334 4.37 -7.60 0.83
C GLY A 334 3.14 -8.23 0.16
N ALA A 335 1.97 -7.59 0.31
CA ALA A 335 0.76 -7.92 -0.42
C ALA A 335 -0.15 -6.67 -0.47
N TYR A 336 -0.31 -6.07 -1.65
CA TYR A 336 -1.14 -4.88 -1.87
C TYR A 336 -2.58 -5.05 -1.36
N VAL A 337 -3.15 -6.25 -1.52
CA VAL A 337 -4.51 -6.55 -1.07
C VAL A 337 -4.71 -6.32 0.44
N CYS A 338 -3.66 -6.38 1.26
CA CYS A 338 -3.72 -6.12 2.70
C CYS A 338 -3.99 -4.64 3.04
N GLY A 339 -3.95 -3.73 2.08
CA GLY A 339 -4.49 -2.37 2.20
C GLY A 339 -6.02 -2.32 2.33
N GLU A 340 -6.74 -3.36 1.89
CA GLU A 340 -8.18 -3.52 2.14
C GLU A 340 -8.44 -3.92 3.61
N GLU A 341 -9.40 -3.27 4.28
CA GLU A 341 -9.54 -3.34 5.74
C GLU A 341 -9.77 -4.77 6.28
N SER A 342 -10.50 -5.64 5.56
CA SER A 342 -10.75 -7.00 6.01
C SER A 342 -9.58 -7.94 5.69
N ALA A 343 -8.88 -7.75 4.58
CA ALA A 343 -7.65 -8.47 4.25
C ALA A 343 -6.51 -8.11 5.23
N LEU A 344 -6.41 -6.83 5.61
CA LEU A 344 -5.50 -6.38 6.66
C LEU A 344 -5.77 -7.11 7.98
N ILE A 345 -7.04 -7.24 8.36
CA ILE A 345 -7.43 -7.96 9.58
C ILE A 345 -7.07 -9.44 9.50
N GLU A 346 -7.34 -10.12 8.37
CA GLU A 346 -6.92 -11.52 8.17
C GLU A 346 -5.39 -11.67 8.33
N SER A 347 -4.63 -10.77 7.71
CA SER A 347 -3.17 -10.74 7.84
C SER A 347 -2.72 -10.50 9.29
N ALA A 348 -3.37 -9.55 10.00
CA ALA A 348 -3.07 -9.29 11.40
C ALA A 348 -3.46 -10.47 12.34
N GLU A 349 -4.33 -11.36 11.90
CA GLU A 349 -4.65 -12.62 12.58
C GLU A 349 -3.69 -13.77 12.20
N GLY A 350 -2.62 -13.49 11.45
CA GLY A 350 -1.63 -14.48 11.03
C GLY A 350 -2.05 -15.34 9.84
N LYS A 351 -3.07 -14.91 9.09
CA LYS A 351 -3.62 -15.66 7.97
C LYS A 351 -3.20 -15.04 6.64
N ARG A 352 -3.52 -15.74 5.56
CA ARG A 352 -3.49 -15.21 4.20
C ARG A 352 -4.36 -13.95 4.11
N GLY A 353 -3.84 -12.87 3.53
CA GLY A 353 -4.50 -11.58 3.37
C GLY A 353 -5.62 -11.60 2.35
N GLU A 354 -6.72 -12.28 2.64
CA GLU A 354 -7.86 -12.44 1.74
C GLU A 354 -9.07 -11.66 2.27
N PRO A 355 -9.72 -10.80 1.44
CA PRO A 355 -10.88 -10.02 1.88
C PRO A 355 -12.04 -10.90 2.34
N ARG A 356 -12.69 -10.50 3.44
CA ARG A 356 -13.91 -11.14 3.97
C ARG A 356 -15.15 -10.74 3.17
N ASP A 357 -16.16 -11.60 3.19
CA ASP A 357 -17.49 -11.23 2.72
C ASP A 357 -18.12 -10.19 3.65
N ARG A 358 -18.84 -9.24 3.08
CA ARG A 358 -19.54 -8.19 3.82
C ARG A 358 -21.02 -8.13 3.41
N PRO A 359 -22.00 -8.00 4.34
CA PRO A 359 -21.90 -7.93 5.80
C PRO A 359 -21.48 -9.27 6.45
N PRO A 360 -20.97 -9.32 7.72
CA PRO A 360 -20.78 -8.18 8.62
C PRO A 360 -19.56 -7.32 8.23
N PHE A 361 -19.61 -6.02 8.56
CA PHE A 361 -18.48 -5.12 8.38
C PHE A 361 -17.50 -5.21 9.56
N PRO A 362 -16.22 -4.82 9.41
CA PRO A 362 -15.24 -4.84 10.49
C PRO A 362 -15.67 -4.08 11.75
N VAL A 363 -16.43 -3.00 11.61
CA VAL A 363 -17.00 -2.23 12.73
C VAL A 363 -17.97 -3.04 13.60
N GLU A 364 -18.46 -4.18 13.09
CA GLU A 364 -19.33 -5.13 13.80
C GLU A 364 -18.55 -6.39 14.19
N LYS A 365 -17.80 -7.00 13.23
CA LYS A 365 -17.00 -8.22 13.39
C LYS A 365 -15.68 -8.11 12.60
N GLY A 366 -14.70 -7.49 13.22
CA GLY A 366 -13.34 -7.32 12.66
C GLY A 366 -12.33 -8.28 13.26
N TYR A 367 -11.27 -7.72 13.86
CA TYR A 367 -10.15 -8.47 14.44
C TYR A 367 -10.62 -9.34 15.59
N LEU A 368 -10.28 -10.63 15.54
CA LEU A 368 -10.73 -11.66 16.50
C LEU A 368 -12.26 -11.67 16.69
N GLN A 369 -13.00 -11.41 15.61
CA GLN A 369 -14.47 -11.32 15.62
C GLN A 369 -15.03 -10.23 16.54
N ARG A 370 -14.23 -9.20 16.85
CA ARG A 370 -14.62 -8.06 17.69
C ARG A 370 -14.80 -6.80 16.85
N PRO A 371 -15.64 -5.85 17.29
CA PRO A 371 -15.78 -4.57 16.61
C PRO A 371 -14.42 -3.87 16.43
N THR A 372 -14.09 -3.53 15.18
CA THR A 372 -12.79 -3.00 14.81
C THR A 372 -12.94 -1.79 13.90
N VAL A 373 -12.31 -0.68 14.27
CA VAL A 373 -12.18 0.49 13.39
C VAL A 373 -10.84 0.45 12.70
N VAL A 374 -10.85 0.48 11.37
CA VAL A 374 -9.65 0.63 10.54
C VAL A 374 -9.64 2.02 9.94
N ASN A 375 -8.62 2.83 10.22
CA ASN A 375 -8.39 4.14 9.63
C ASN A 375 -6.98 4.26 9.05
N ASN A 376 -6.85 4.97 7.93
CA ASN A 376 -5.55 5.27 7.32
C ASN A 376 -4.75 6.25 8.19
N VAL A 377 -3.42 6.25 8.05
CA VAL A 377 -2.46 7.12 8.75
C VAL A 377 -2.85 8.60 8.68
N GLU A 378 -3.10 9.13 7.47
CA GLU A 378 -3.49 10.53 7.26
C GLU A 378 -4.84 10.88 7.90
N THR A 379 -5.78 9.93 7.92
CA THR A 379 -7.07 10.12 8.59
C THR A 379 -6.89 10.33 10.09
N LEU A 380 -6.06 9.51 10.73
CA LEU A 380 -5.78 9.61 12.17
C LEU A 380 -5.06 10.93 12.52
N CYS A 381 -4.08 11.34 11.70
CA CYS A 381 -3.46 12.65 11.88
C CYS A 381 -4.46 13.81 11.78
N SER A 382 -5.40 13.75 10.83
CA SER A 382 -6.39 14.81 10.63
C SER A 382 -7.32 15.02 11.83
N ILE A 383 -7.52 13.99 12.67
CA ILE A 383 -8.36 14.06 13.87
C ILE A 383 -7.77 15.01 14.91
N VAL A 384 -6.44 15.03 15.06
CA VAL A 384 -5.74 15.81 16.09
C VAL A 384 -6.05 17.32 15.99
N PRO A 385 -5.82 18.00 14.85
CA PRO A 385 -6.18 19.42 14.71
C PRO A 385 -7.69 19.69 14.73
N ILE A 386 -8.53 18.71 14.33
CA ILE A 386 -9.98 18.84 14.44
C ILE A 386 -10.40 18.93 15.90
N LEU A 387 -9.87 18.08 16.77
CA LEU A 387 -10.17 18.12 18.21
C LEU A 387 -9.57 19.36 18.88
N LEU A 388 -8.38 19.80 18.43
CA LEU A 388 -7.68 20.95 19.01
C LEU A 388 -8.31 22.29 18.62
N ARG A 389 -8.62 22.49 17.32
CA ARG A 389 -9.07 23.77 16.77
C ARG A 389 -10.57 23.85 16.53
N GLY A 390 -11.27 22.72 16.67
CA GLY A 390 -12.70 22.58 16.40
C GLY A 390 -13.03 22.33 14.92
N PRO A 391 -14.25 21.82 14.63
CA PRO A 391 -14.65 21.43 13.29
C PRO A 391 -14.69 22.58 12.28
N ALA A 392 -15.02 23.81 12.71
CA ALA A 392 -15.08 24.97 11.83
C ALA A 392 -13.73 25.31 11.19
N ALA A 393 -12.62 25.18 11.95
CA ALA A 393 -11.27 25.41 11.43
C ALA A 393 -10.87 24.39 10.33
N TYR A 394 -11.43 23.20 10.39
CA TYR A 394 -11.21 22.17 9.38
C TYR A 394 -12.12 22.36 8.15
N THR A 395 -13.42 22.62 8.38
CA THR A 395 -14.43 22.69 7.30
C THR A 395 -14.33 23.94 6.43
N ARG A 396 -13.57 24.97 6.87
CA ARG A 396 -13.24 26.15 6.03
C ARG A 396 -12.36 25.80 4.82
N LEU A 397 -11.64 24.67 4.90
CA LEU A 397 -10.79 24.15 3.84
C LEU A 397 -11.55 23.12 2.99
N GLY A 398 -11.23 23.11 1.69
CA GLY A 398 -11.80 22.16 0.74
C GLY A 398 -13.07 22.65 0.05
N THR A 399 -13.77 21.70 -0.57
CA THR A 399 -15.01 21.96 -1.34
C THR A 399 -16.26 21.86 -0.43
N ALA A 400 -17.45 21.96 -1.05
CA ALA A 400 -18.71 21.76 -0.32
C ALA A 400 -18.84 20.34 0.27
N HIS A 401 -18.36 19.32 -0.44
CA HIS A 401 -18.52 17.89 -0.08
C HIS A 401 -17.21 17.20 0.33
N SER A 402 -16.06 17.80 0.03
CA SER A 402 -14.73 17.28 0.39
C SER A 402 -14.02 18.29 1.30
N LYS A 403 -14.14 18.10 2.63
CA LYS A 403 -13.60 19.01 3.64
C LYS A 403 -12.17 18.71 4.01
N GLY A 404 -11.45 19.77 4.43
CA GLY A 404 -10.07 19.69 4.92
C GLY A 404 -9.04 19.64 3.81
N THR A 405 -7.91 19.02 4.13
CA THR A 405 -6.78 18.87 3.22
C THR A 405 -6.60 17.42 2.73
N LYS A 406 -5.75 17.26 1.75
CA LYS A 406 -5.23 15.98 1.25
C LYS A 406 -3.73 16.05 1.11
N VAL A 407 -3.03 15.06 1.63
CA VAL A 407 -1.60 14.88 1.38
C VAL A 407 -1.44 14.09 0.09
N LEU A 408 -0.75 14.69 -0.89
CA LEU A 408 -0.47 14.11 -2.19
C LEU A 408 0.97 13.63 -2.28
N SER A 409 1.15 12.45 -2.86
CA SER A 409 2.41 11.91 -3.36
C SER A 409 2.46 12.17 -4.87
N ILE A 410 3.32 13.06 -5.31
CA ILE A 410 3.42 13.42 -6.73
C ILE A 410 4.74 12.92 -7.29
N SER A 411 4.68 12.19 -8.40
CA SER A 411 5.82 11.56 -9.06
C SER A 411 5.66 11.56 -10.58
N GLY A 412 6.61 10.95 -11.29
CA GLY A 412 6.64 10.90 -12.75
C GLY A 412 7.36 12.10 -13.36
N ASP A 413 6.96 12.50 -14.58
CA ASP A 413 7.66 13.51 -15.39
C ASP A 413 7.32 14.93 -14.93
N CYS A 414 7.86 15.35 -13.79
CA CYS A 414 7.73 16.69 -13.24
C CYS A 414 9.03 17.16 -12.59
N ALA A 415 9.23 18.48 -12.51
CA ALA A 415 10.47 19.06 -11.97
C ALA A 415 10.59 18.93 -10.45
N ARG A 416 9.49 18.85 -9.73
CA ARG A 416 9.45 18.84 -8.26
C ARG A 416 8.58 17.70 -7.71
N PRO A 417 9.00 16.43 -7.89
CA PRO A 417 8.31 15.32 -7.24
C PRO A 417 8.41 15.44 -5.71
N GLY A 418 7.47 14.86 -4.99
CA GLY A 418 7.45 14.89 -3.52
C GLY A 418 6.06 15.00 -2.90
N ILE A 419 6.02 15.46 -1.66
CA ILE A 419 4.82 15.55 -0.83
C ILE A 419 4.26 16.97 -0.81
N TYR A 420 2.95 17.04 -1.04
CA TYR A 420 2.18 18.29 -1.06
C TYR A 420 0.92 18.13 -0.21
N GLU A 421 0.78 18.90 0.87
CA GLU A 421 -0.50 19.02 1.55
C GLU A 421 -1.27 20.21 0.97
N ILE A 422 -2.42 19.94 0.36
CA ILE A 422 -3.30 20.93 -0.27
C ILE A 422 -4.73 20.82 0.29
N ALA A 423 -5.51 21.89 0.21
CA ALA A 423 -6.95 21.79 0.41
C ALA A 423 -7.58 21.01 -0.76
N TRP A 424 -8.65 20.27 -0.52
CA TRP A 424 -9.45 19.73 -1.62
C TRP A 424 -9.97 20.86 -2.52
N GLY A 425 -10.16 20.58 -3.83
CA GLY A 425 -10.68 21.53 -4.80
C GLY A 425 -9.64 22.14 -5.74
N PHE A 426 -8.35 21.80 -5.61
CA PHE A 426 -7.35 22.14 -6.62
C PHE A 426 -7.66 21.39 -7.92
N THR A 427 -7.52 22.05 -9.05
CA THR A 427 -7.57 21.40 -10.36
C THR A 427 -6.28 20.62 -10.63
N VAL A 428 -6.33 19.68 -11.56
CA VAL A 428 -5.11 18.99 -12.00
C VAL A 428 -4.13 19.99 -12.64
N ASP A 429 -4.62 20.99 -13.38
CA ASP A 429 -3.78 22.06 -13.92
C ASP A 429 -3.04 22.85 -12.84
N ASP A 430 -3.71 23.23 -11.74
CA ASP A 430 -3.06 23.91 -10.61
C ASP A 430 -1.90 23.07 -10.06
N ILE A 431 -2.10 21.76 -9.99
CA ILE A 431 -1.08 20.83 -9.49
C ILE A 431 0.08 20.69 -10.48
N LEU A 432 -0.20 20.55 -11.78
CA LEU A 432 0.83 20.47 -12.82
C LEU A 432 1.72 21.72 -12.83
N GLN A 433 1.14 22.91 -12.70
CA GLN A 433 1.88 24.16 -12.54
C GLN A 433 2.71 24.15 -11.24
N MET A 434 2.11 23.74 -10.13
CA MET A 434 2.78 23.67 -8.82
C MET A 434 4.01 22.77 -8.84
N VAL A 435 3.97 21.63 -9.54
CA VAL A 435 5.09 20.68 -9.60
C VAL A 435 6.07 20.95 -10.74
N GLY A 436 5.79 21.97 -11.57
CA GLY A 436 6.61 22.32 -12.73
C GLY A 436 6.61 21.24 -13.80
N ALA A 437 5.45 20.66 -14.07
CA ALA A 437 5.28 19.70 -15.15
C ALA A 437 5.11 20.42 -16.49
N ALA A 438 5.83 19.97 -17.50
CA ALA A 438 5.74 20.48 -18.87
C ALA A 438 5.49 19.32 -19.83
N ASP A 439 4.85 19.64 -20.98
CA ASP A 439 4.61 18.68 -22.06
C ASP A 439 3.91 17.37 -21.60
N VAL A 440 2.87 17.52 -20.79
CA VAL A 440 2.13 16.42 -20.18
C VAL A 440 1.13 15.84 -21.19
N GLN A 441 1.16 14.50 -21.38
CA GLN A 441 0.13 13.82 -22.16
C GLN A 441 -1.01 13.26 -21.30
N ALA A 442 -0.69 12.84 -20.06
CA ALA A 442 -1.68 12.24 -19.17
C ALA A 442 -1.29 12.42 -17.70
N VAL A 443 -2.26 12.31 -16.82
CA VAL A 443 -2.05 12.20 -15.36
C VAL A 443 -2.82 10.98 -14.84
N GLN A 444 -2.12 10.10 -14.16
CA GLN A 444 -2.77 9.03 -13.40
C GLN A 444 -3.12 9.53 -12.00
N VAL A 445 -4.41 9.74 -11.74
CA VAL A 445 -4.93 10.23 -10.46
C VAL A 445 -5.40 9.05 -9.62
N GLY A 446 -4.89 8.93 -8.39
CA GLY A 446 -5.26 7.86 -7.45
C GLY A 446 -4.53 6.54 -7.68
N GLY A 447 -3.39 6.55 -8.39
CA GLY A 447 -2.65 5.35 -8.75
C GLY A 447 -3.40 4.44 -9.74
N PRO A 448 -2.96 3.20 -9.93
CA PRO A 448 -3.62 2.23 -10.82
C PRO A 448 -5.11 2.03 -10.55
N SER A 449 -5.53 2.11 -9.29
CA SER A 449 -6.96 1.97 -8.89
C SER A 449 -7.83 3.15 -9.33
N GLY A 450 -7.23 4.29 -9.68
CA GLY A 450 -7.92 5.53 -10.03
C GLY A 450 -8.18 5.69 -11.52
N ALA A 451 -7.93 6.89 -12.05
CA ALA A 451 -8.23 7.24 -13.43
C ALA A 451 -7.02 7.87 -14.14
N CYS A 452 -6.81 7.48 -15.40
CA CYS A 452 -5.89 8.14 -16.32
C CYS A 452 -6.65 9.18 -17.14
N ILE A 453 -6.30 10.45 -16.96
CA ILE A 453 -6.96 11.59 -17.62
C ILE A 453 -6.01 12.30 -18.60
N GLY A 454 -6.56 12.88 -19.65
CA GLY A 454 -5.84 13.65 -20.66
C GLY A 454 -5.97 15.16 -20.48
N PRO A 455 -5.30 15.96 -21.35
CA PRO A 455 -5.29 17.41 -21.27
C PRO A 455 -6.68 18.07 -21.24
N ASP A 456 -7.65 17.48 -21.93
CA ASP A 456 -9.03 18.01 -21.98
C ASP A 456 -9.77 17.89 -20.63
N GLU A 457 -9.23 17.09 -19.68
CA GLU A 457 -9.80 16.88 -18.35
C GLU A 457 -8.95 17.51 -17.22
N PHE A 458 -7.86 18.24 -17.50
CA PHE A 458 -6.99 18.81 -16.48
C PHE A 458 -7.63 19.92 -15.65
N ASN A 459 -8.75 20.50 -16.12
CA ASN A 459 -9.58 21.43 -15.36
C ASN A 459 -10.43 20.76 -14.27
N ARG A 460 -10.48 19.42 -14.21
CA ARG A 460 -11.20 18.68 -13.17
C ARG A 460 -10.54 18.85 -11.80
N VAL A 461 -11.35 18.80 -10.76
CA VAL A 461 -10.89 19.05 -9.39
C VAL A 461 -10.61 17.76 -8.60
N LEU A 462 -9.57 17.78 -7.78
CA LEU A 462 -9.37 16.75 -6.78
C LEU A 462 -10.43 16.92 -5.69
N ALA A 463 -11.39 16.02 -5.67
CA ALA A 463 -12.48 15.96 -4.70
C ALA A 463 -13.14 14.58 -4.75
N TYR A 464 -13.84 14.17 -3.67
CA TYR A 464 -14.60 12.90 -3.68
C TYR A 464 -15.77 12.93 -4.65
N GLU A 465 -16.28 14.11 -4.95
CA GLU A 465 -17.38 14.35 -5.90
C GLU A 465 -16.94 14.41 -7.36
N ASP A 466 -15.63 14.43 -7.67
CA ASP A 466 -15.10 14.47 -9.04
C ASP A 466 -13.90 13.51 -9.20
N LEU A 467 -12.67 13.93 -8.92
CA LEU A 467 -11.48 13.07 -8.98
C LEU A 467 -11.05 12.67 -7.58
N ALA A 468 -11.60 11.57 -7.08
CA ALA A 468 -11.20 11.00 -5.80
C ALA A 468 -9.80 10.39 -5.89
N THR A 469 -8.99 10.58 -4.83
CA THR A 469 -7.65 10.00 -4.75
C THR A 469 -7.30 9.55 -3.34
N GLY A 470 -6.59 8.43 -3.25
CA GLY A 470 -5.90 7.99 -2.03
C GLY A 470 -4.62 8.80 -1.73
N GLY A 471 -4.14 9.56 -2.72
CA GLY A 471 -2.98 10.45 -2.57
C GLY A 471 -1.94 10.37 -3.69
N SER A 472 -1.97 9.35 -4.55
CA SER A 472 -1.03 9.21 -5.67
C SER A 472 -1.44 10.10 -6.84
N LEU A 473 -0.49 10.86 -7.41
CA LEU A 473 -0.56 11.46 -8.73
C LEU A 473 0.73 11.15 -9.49
N ILE A 474 0.61 10.54 -10.67
CA ILE A 474 1.75 10.24 -11.55
C ILE A 474 1.61 11.05 -12.83
N VAL A 475 2.56 11.94 -13.05
CA VAL A 475 2.61 12.79 -14.27
C VAL A 475 3.28 12.01 -15.40
N ILE A 476 2.67 11.98 -16.58
CA ILE A 476 3.11 11.22 -17.74
C ILE A 476 3.39 12.17 -18.88
N GLY A 477 4.65 12.33 -19.24
CA GLY A 477 5.10 13.20 -20.34
C GLY A 477 4.84 12.59 -21.72
N ARG A 478 4.83 13.42 -22.78
CA ARG A 478 4.56 12.98 -24.17
C ARG A 478 5.60 12.02 -24.74
N GLN A 479 6.79 11.97 -24.15
CA GLN A 479 7.86 11.04 -24.54
C GLN A 479 7.61 9.58 -24.16
N ARG A 480 6.57 9.31 -23.33
CA ARG A 480 6.23 7.97 -22.84
C ARG A 480 5.26 7.26 -23.79
N ASP A 481 5.42 5.97 -23.92
CA ASP A 481 4.39 5.11 -24.51
C ASP A 481 3.35 4.78 -23.44
N LEU A 482 2.22 5.51 -23.46
CA LEU A 482 1.16 5.38 -22.43
C LEU A 482 0.67 3.93 -22.27
N LEU A 483 0.55 3.20 -23.37
CA LEU A 483 0.02 1.83 -23.32
C LEU A 483 1.07 0.83 -22.83
N ARG A 484 2.30 0.94 -23.32
CA ARG A 484 3.39 0.02 -23.01
C ARG A 484 4.01 0.30 -21.64
N ASP A 485 4.33 1.57 -21.35
CA ASP A 485 5.05 1.93 -20.14
C ASP A 485 4.12 2.01 -18.92
N VAL A 486 2.85 2.38 -19.10
CA VAL A 486 1.92 2.63 -17.99
C VAL A 486 0.83 1.56 -17.91
N VAL A 487 -0.01 1.43 -18.94
CA VAL A 487 -1.20 0.56 -18.87
C VAL A 487 -0.80 -0.91 -18.69
N LEU A 488 0.21 -1.37 -19.43
CA LEU A 488 0.71 -2.75 -19.29
C LEU A 488 1.35 -2.98 -17.92
N ASN A 489 2.14 -2.03 -17.40
CA ASN A 489 2.74 -2.13 -16.07
C ASN A 489 1.66 -2.27 -14.98
N PHE A 490 0.65 -1.40 -14.99
CA PHE A 490 -0.46 -1.46 -14.03
C PHE A 490 -1.33 -2.72 -14.19
N THR A 491 -1.53 -3.21 -15.42
CA THR A 491 -2.28 -4.45 -15.65
C THR A 491 -1.53 -5.65 -15.07
N ARG A 492 -0.20 -5.71 -15.26
CA ARG A 492 0.68 -6.74 -14.66
C ARG A 492 0.63 -6.65 -13.13
N PHE A 493 0.74 -5.46 -12.55
CA PHE A 493 0.63 -5.22 -11.12
C PHE A 493 -0.66 -5.84 -10.53
N PHE A 494 -1.82 -5.54 -11.10
CA PHE A 494 -3.08 -6.10 -10.61
C PHE A 494 -3.19 -7.62 -10.76
N ARG A 495 -2.61 -8.20 -11.80
CA ARG A 495 -2.54 -9.65 -11.95
C ARG A 495 -1.70 -10.29 -10.84
N GLU A 496 -0.54 -9.72 -10.55
CA GLU A 496 0.41 -10.23 -9.56
C GLU A 496 -0.10 -10.05 -8.13
N GLU A 497 -0.81 -8.94 -7.85
CA GLU A 497 -1.36 -8.63 -6.54
C GLU A 497 -2.76 -9.23 -6.28
N SER A 498 -3.34 -9.92 -7.24
CA SER A 498 -4.62 -10.62 -7.04
C SER A 498 -4.47 -11.74 -6.02
N CYS A 499 -5.27 -11.71 -4.94
CA CYS A 499 -5.29 -12.80 -3.96
C CYS A 499 -5.82 -14.13 -4.52
N GLY A 500 -6.41 -14.11 -5.74
CA GLY A 500 -6.92 -15.29 -6.44
C GLY A 500 -8.28 -15.80 -5.96
N SER A 501 -8.93 -15.18 -4.94
CA SER A 501 -10.19 -15.66 -4.39
C SER A 501 -11.38 -15.48 -5.35
N CYS A 502 -11.57 -14.28 -5.89
CA CYS A 502 -12.68 -13.99 -6.81
C CYS A 502 -12.36 -14.46 -8.23
N VAL A 503 -13.24 -15.27 -8.83
CA VAL A 503 -13.06 -15.79 -10.20
C VAL A 503 -12.88 -14.67 -11.24
N PRO A 504 -13.69 -13.59 -11.25
CA PRO A 504 -13.49 -12.52 -12.24
C PRO A 504 -12.12 -11.87 -12.10
N CYS A 505 -11.66 -11.53 -10.90
CA CYS A 505 -10.35 -10.92 -10.66
C CYS A 505 -9.24 -11.86 -11.17
N ARG A 506 -9.20 -13.12 -10.68
CA ARG A 506 -8.17 -14.10 -11.01
C ARG A 506 -8.07 -14.37 -12.51
N ALA A 507 -9.21 -14.48 -13.20
CA ALA A 507 -9.24 -14.81 -14.62
C ALA A 507 -9.01 -13.58 -15.50
N LEU A 508 -9.77 -12.49 -15.27
CA LEU A 508 -9.78 -11.36 -16.20
C LEU A 508 -8.54 -10.49 -16.13
N THR A 509 -7.82 -10.42 -14.99
CA THR A 509 -6.53 -9.71 -14.95
C THR A 509 -5.49 -10.35 -15.85
N GLY A 510 -5.37 -11.69 -15.83
CA GLY A 510 -4.47 -12.42 -16.73
C GLY A 510 -4.89 -12.37 -18.19
N MET A 511 -6.20 -12.44 -18.46
CA MET A 511 -6.73 -12.31 -19.82
C MET A 511 -6.52 -10.89 -20.37
N ALA A 512 -6.74 -9.86 -19.56
CA ALA A 512 -6.55 -8.46 -19.95
C ALA A 512 -5.08 -8.17 -20.29
N GLU A 513 -4.13 -8.66 -19.50
CA GLU A 513 -2.70 -8.52 -19.84
C GLU A 513 -2.36 -9.19 -21.17
N ARG A 514 -2.87 -10.39 -21.40
CA ARG A 514 -2.63 -11.11 -22.67
C ARG A 514 -3.19 -10.35 -23.87
N VAL A 515 -4.43 -9.88 -23.78
CA VAL A 515 -5.07 -9.11 -24.87
C VAL A 515 -4.35 -7.78 -25.09
N LEU A 516 -3.96 -7.08 -24.01
CA LEU A 516 -3.19 -5.85 -24.12
C LEU A 516 -1.85 -6.08 -24.82
N ARG A 517 -1.14 -7.17 -24.52
CA ARG A 517 0.08 -7.57 -25.26
C ARG A 517 -0.19 -7.82 -26.74
N GLN A 518 -1.30 -8.50 -27.07
CA GLN A 518 -1.70 -8.72 -28.47
C GLN A 518 -1.97 -7.39 -29.19
N ILE A 519 -2.61 -6.41 -28.52
CA ILE A 519 -2.81 -5.06 -29.06
C ILE A 519 -1.44 -4.39 -29.32
N LEU A 520 -0.55 -4.39 -28.34
CA LEU A 520 0.78 -3.79 -28.46
C LEU A 520 1.66 -4.43 -29.54
N ASP A 521 1.44 -5.71 -29.83
CA ASP A 521 2.11 -6.46 -30.92
C ASP A 521 1.40 -6.30 -32.27
N GLY A 522 0.31 -5.53 -32.38
CA GLY A 522 -0.47 -5.35 -33.59
C GLY A 522 -1.15 -6.63 -34.06
N ARG A 523 -1.52 -7.54 -33.16
CA ARG A 523 -2.17 -8.83 -33.46
C ARG A 523 -3.64 -8.88 -33.06
N ALA A 524 -4.14 -7.85 -32.36
CA ALA A 524 -5.52 -7.73 -31.92
C ALA A 524 -6.41 -7.03 -32.95
N THR A 525 -7.72 -7.13 -32.76
CA THR A 525 -8.77 -6.47 -33.53
C THR A 525 -9.51 -5.41 -32.68
N ALA A 526 -10.37 -4.61 -33.30
CA ALA A 526 -11.23 -3.68 -32.56
C ALA A 526 -12.16 -4.41 -31.57
N ALA A 527 -12.59 -5.64 -31.88
CA ALA A 527 -13.44 -6.44 -30.99
C ALA A 527 -12.71 -6.81 -29.68
N ASP A 528 -11.39 -7.00 -29.72
CA ASP A 528 -10.59 -7.28 -28.52
C ASP A 528 -10.53 -6.05 -27.58
N VAL A 529 -10.49 -4.84 -28.14
CA VAL A 529 -10.54 -3.61 -27.35
C VAL A 529 -11.91 -3.45 -26.68
N GLU A 530 -13.00 -3.73 -27.41
CA GLU A 530 -14.36 -3.69 -26.84
C GLU A 530 -14.56 -4.75 -25.76
N ALA A 531 -13.97 -5.94 -25.93
CA ALA A 531 -14.01 -6.99 -24.92
C ALA A 531 -13.36 -6.57 -23.58
N LEU A 532 -12.20 -5.88 -23.64
CA LEU A 532 -11.55 -5.32 -22.46
C LEU A 532 -12.46 -4.35 -21.70
N ALA A 533 -13.15 -3.46 -22.43
CA ALA A 533 -14.09 -2.52 -21.84
C ALA A 533 -15.31 -3.24 -21.22
N ALA A 534 -15.83 -4.27 -21.87
CA ALA A 534 -16.95 -5.06 -21.37
C ALA A 534 -16.60 -5.85 -20.10
N TRP A 535 -15.39 -6.40 -20.01
CA TRP A 535 -14.94 -7.13 -18.82
C TRP A 535 -14.91 -6.26 -17.56
N ALA A 536 -14.64 -4.97 -17.68
CA ALA A 536 -14.65 -4.06 -16.55
C ALA A 536 -16.01 -4.00 -15.85
N ALA A 537 -17.12 -4.22 -16.57
CA ALA A 537 -18.44 -4.29 -15.96
C ALA A 537 -18.59 -5.53 -15.05
N ILE A 538 -17.90 -6.62 -15.37
CA ILE A 538 -17.88 -7.84 -14.56
C ILE A 538 -17.03 -7.66 -13.30
N MET A 539 -15.94 -6.90 -13.40
CA MET A 539 -15.01 -6.67 -12.28
C MET A 539 -15.66 -6.00 -11.08
N ARG A 540 -16.72 -5.20 -11.25
CA ARG A 540 -17.46 -4.58 -10.14
C ARG A 540 -18.04 -5.57 -9.13
N HIS A 541 -18.21 -6.83 -9.52
CA HIS A 541 -18.77 -7.89 -8.66
C HIS A 541 -17.72 -8.60 -7.81
N ASN A 542 -16.45 -8.18 -7.89
CA ASN A 542 -15.42 -8.68 -6.99
C ASN A 542 -15.63 -8.18 -5.57
N ARG A 543 -15.10 -8.92 -4.60
CA ARG A 543 -15.28 -8.71 -3.16
C ARG A 543 -14.61 -7.44 -2.65
N CYS A 544 -13.49 -7.02 -3.22
CA CYS A 544 -12.65 -5.90 -2.75
C CYS A 544 -12.35 -4.85 -3.82
N GLY A 545 -11.86 -3.70 -3.36
CA GLY A 545 -11.47 -2.58 -4.22
C GLY A 545 -10.43 -2.95 -5.27
N LEU A 546 -9.42 -3.78 -4.93
CA LEU A 546 -8.43 -4.26 -5.90
C LEU A 546 -9.11 -4.90 -7.11
N GLY A 547 -9.96 -5.91 -6.87
CA GLY A 547 -10.64 -6.60 -7.96
C GLY A 547 -11.61 -5.69 -8.73
N GLN A 548 -12.30 -4.77 -8.04
CA GLN A 548 -13.27 -3.86 -8.67
C GLN A 548 -12.61 -2.84 -9.59
N THR A 549 -11.36 -2.42 -9.31
CA THR A 549 -10.64 -1.38 -10.03
C THR A 549 -9.52 -1.88 -10.94
N ALA A 550 -9.25 -3.19 -10.95
CA ALA A 550 -8.09 -3.76 -11.65
C ALA A 550 -8.03 -3.47 -13.16
N LEU A 551 -9.16 -3.18 -13.81
CA LEU A 551 -9.20 -2.79 -15.22
C LEU A 551 -9.32 -1.27 -15.44
N ASN A 552 -9.30 -0.44 -14.38
CA ASN A 552 -9.37 1.02 -14.50
C ASN A 552 -8.27 1.59 -15.41
N PRO A 553 -7.00 1.13 -15.36
CA PRO A 553 -5.97 1.63 -16.27
C PRO A 553 -6.35 1.46 -17.75
N ILE A 554 -6.96 0.33 -18.07
CA ILE A 554 -7.40 0.01 -19.44
C ILE A 554 -8.62 0.83 -19.83
N VAL A 555 -9.70 0.80 -19.02
CA VAL A 555 -10.96 1.44 -19.43
C VAL A 555 -10.87 2.96 -19.44
N THR A 556 -10.10 3.57 -18.54
CA THR A 556 -9.94 5.03 -18.53
C THR A 556 -9.07 5.49 -19.71
N THR A 557 -8.07 4.70 -20.11
CA THR A 557 -7.27 5.02 -21.29
C THR A 557 -7.99 4.69 -22.60
N ILE A 558 -8.79 3.64 -22.68
CA ILE A 558 -9.68 3.43 -23.85
C ILE A 558 -10.63 4.63 -24.00
N ARG A 559 -11.22 5.15 -22.92
CA ARG A 559 -12.13 6.28 -22.97
C ARG A 559 -11.44 7.58 -23.40
N ASN A 560 -10.28 7.88 -22.83
CA ASN A 560 -9.64 9.18 -22.98
C ASN A 560 -8.58 9.22 -24.09
N PHE A 561 -8.11 8.04 -24.54
CA PHE A 561 -7.01 7.90 -25.51
C PHE A 561 -7.32 6.82 -26.57
N ARG A 562 -8.58 6.67 -26.95
CA ARG A 562 -9.03 5.67 -27.94
C ARG A 562 -8.16 5.60 -29.21
N PRO A 563 -7.72 6.73 -29.81
CA PRO A 563 -6.87 6.68 -31.00
C PRO A 563 -5.53 5.96 -30.82
N LEU A 564 -5.03 5.80 -29.59
CA LEU A 564 -3.81 5.00 -29.33
C LEU A 564 -4.06 3.52 -29.58
N TYR A 565 -5.24 3.01 -29.19
CA TYR A 565 -5.64 1.64 -29.40
C TYR A 565 -5.96 1.37 -30.87
N ASP A 566 -6.75 2.26 -31.51
CA ASP A 566 -7.21 2.10 -32.89
C ASP A 566 -6.06 2.04 -33.90
N ARG A 567 -4.93 2.69 -33.61
CA ARG A 567 -3.72 2.62 -34.46
C ARG A 567 -2.99 1.28 -34.39
N LEU A 568 -3.19 0.51 -33.34
CA LEU A 568 -2.49 -0.76 -33.06
C LEU A 568 -3.32 -1.99 -33.45
N VAL A 569 -4.64 -1.83 -33.64
CA VAL A 569 -5.50 -2.94 -34.02
C VAL A 569 -5.53 -3.14 -35.55
N ARG A 570 -5.73 -4.38 -35.96
CA ARG A 570 -5.90 -4.74 -37.37
C ARG A 570 -7.37 -4.70 -37.76
N PRO A 571 -7.67 -4.47 -39.06
CA PRO A 571 -9.01 -4.74 -39.59
C PRO A 571 -9.38 -6.19 -39.29
N ALA A 572 -10.65 -6.44 -38.96
CA ALA A 572 -11.14 -7.81 -38.84
C ALA A 572 -10.96 -8.51 -40.20
N VAL A 573 -10.18 -9.57 -40.22
CA VAL A 573 -10.06 -10.45 -41.39
C VAL A 573 -11.04 -11.57 -41.16
N ASP A 574 -11.89 -11.86 -42.15
CA ASP A 574 -12.83 -12.97 -42.08
C ASP A 574 -12.09 -14.26 -41.68
N GLY A 575 -12.52 -14.90 -40.59
CA GLY A 575 -11.93 -16.11 -40.06
C GLY A 575 -10.88 -15.93 -38.94
N VAL A 576 -10.58 -14.71 -38.51
CA VAL A 576 -9.80 -14.47 -37.28
C VAL A 576 -10.77 -14.45 -36.09
N LEU A 577 -10.74 -15.51 -35.29
CA LEU A 577 -11.54 -15.60 -34.07
C LEU A 577 -11.08 -14.53 -33.07
N PRO A 578 -12.00 -13.86 -32.35
CA PRO A 578 -11.67 -13.06 -31.19
C PRO A 578 -10.76 -13.84 -30.23
N GLY A 579 -9.83 -13.19 -29.53
CA GLY A 579 -8.76 -13.85 -28.77
C GLY A 579 -9.20 -14.83 -27.68
N PHE A 580 -10.48 -14.84 -27.32
CA PHE A 580 -11.12 -15.85 -26.46
C PHE A 580 -12.61 -15.94 -26.77
N ASP A 581 -13.02 -17.08 -27.27
CA ASP A 581 -14.43 -17.42 -27.45
C ASP A 581 -14.91 -18.22 -26.22
N LEU A 582 -15.66 -17.53 -25.32
CA LEU A 582 -16.22 -18.14 -24.12
C LEU A 582 -17.20 -19.27 -24.49
N ALA A 583 -17.98 -19.09 -25.56
CA ALA A 583 -18.94 -20.10 -26.00
C ALA A 583 -18.23 -21.36 -26.50
N ALA A 584 -17.14 -21.22 -27.27
CA ALA A 584 -16.30 -22.34 -27.68
C ALA A 584 -15.58 -22.99 -26.47
N ALA A 585 -15.11 -22.20 -25.52
CA ALA A 585 -14.42 -22.73 -24.34
C ALA A 585 -15.36 -23.46 -23.35
N THR A 586 -16.66 -23.11 -23.34
CA THR A 586 -17.69 -23.78 -22.50
C THR A 586 -18.42 -24.89 -23.24
N ALA A 587 -18.36 -24.97 -24.57
CA ALA A 587 -19.08 -25.94 -25.36
C ALA A 587 -18.74 -27.41 -24.99
N GLU A 588 -17.51 -27.70 -24.66
CA GLU A 588 -17.08 -29.01 -24.20
C GLU A 588 -17.66 -29.35 -22.82
N TYR A 589 -17.69 -28.40 -21.91
CA TYR A 589 -18.31 -28.53 -20.58
C TYR A 589 -19.84 -28.71 -20.71
N ASP A 590 -20.48 -27.92 -21.56
CA ASP A 590 -21.93 -28.02 -21.83
C ASP A 590 -22.29 -29.37 -22.44
N GLY A 591 -21.42 -29.90 -23.31
CA GLY A 591 -21.54 -31.26 -23.87
C GLY A 591 -21.43 -32.35 -22.81
N LEU A 592 -20.49 -32.23 -21.88
CA LEU A 592 -20.31 -33.15 -20.75
C LEU A 592 -21.48 -33.07 -19.77
N ALA A 593 -21.96 -31.86 -19.46
CA ALA A 593 -23.11 -31.63 -18.58
C ALA A 593 -24.42 -32.17 -19.16
N ALA A 594 -24.59 -32.10 -20.49
CA ALA A 594 -25.74 -32.67 -21.17
C ALA A 594 -25.67 -34.20 -21.23
N GLY A 595 -24.47 -34.77 -21.36
CA GLY A 595 -24.24 -36.22 -21.31
C GLY A 595 -24.44 -36.86 -19.94
N ALA A 596 -24.17 -36.12 -18.88
CA ALA A 596 -24.37 -36.58 -17.48
C ALA A 596 -25.85 -36.59 -17.03
N ARG A 597 -26.76 -36.03 -17.82
CA ARG A 597 -28.23 -36.00 -17.55
C ARG A 597 -29.00 -37.09 -18.34
N ARG A 598 -28.31 -37.96 -19.03
CA ARG A 598 -28.85 -39.18 -19.63
C ARG A 598 -28.32 -40.41 -18.88
#